data_e66422b41c9cacbdf0560816c9bc1feb
#
_entry.id   e66422b41c9cacbdf0560816c9bc1feb
#
_cell.length_a   1.000
_cell.length_b   1.000
_cell.length_c   1.000
_cell.angle_alpha   90.00
_cell.angle_beta   90.00
_cell.angle_gamma   90.00
#
_symmetry.space_group_name_H-M   'P 1'
#
loop_
_entity.id
_entity.type
_entity.pdbx_description
1 polymer ?
#
loop_
_entity_poly.entity_id
_entity_poly.type
_entity_poly.pdbx_seq_one_letter_code
_entity_poly.pdbx_strand_id
1 'polypeptide(L)'
;MKNREYKTKAEVLARGQEAVGKTLGEIDKTGRIATGKGAIGTVVEESWFGYKPNSNPAPDFEEAGVELKVTPYRQTPRGIQAKERLVCDMLNYDEEYYKTFETSAFWVKCACMLLMSYEHRDGVPKVDFTIDKAVLFQFPDEDLEVIRNDWKILMDKIKAGQAHLISEGDTMYLAACPKGRNSQDTRSQPFSPVSYTHLRAHETRHDL
;
A
#
# COMPACT_ATOMS: atom_id res chain seq x y z
N MET A 1 9.04 -13.63 -22.21
CA MET A 1 9.61 -12.30 -21.98
C MET A 1 10.61 -12.42 -20.86
N LYS A 2 11.87 -11.94 -21.01
CA LYS A 2 12.80 -11.85 -19.86
C LYS A 2 12.18 -10.85 -18.87
N ASN A 3 12.01 -11.24 -17.63
CA ASN A 3 11.66 -10.32 -16.57
C ASN A 3 12.74 -9.23 -16.53
N ARG A 4 12.32 -7.97 -16.63
CA ARG A 4 13.22 -6.84 -16.45
C ARG A 4 13.47 -6.74 -14.95
N GLU A 5 14.67 -7.06 -14.51
CA GLU A 5 15.05 -6.89 -13.10
C GLU A 5 15.41 -5.43 -12.85
N TYR A 6 14.78 -4.84 -11.84
CA TYR A 6 15.08 -3.48 -11.36
C TYR A 6 15.96 -3.64 -10.12
N LYS A 7 17.22 -3.20 -10.23
CA LYS A 7 18.24 -3.41 -9.18
C LYS A 7 18.42 -2.20 -8.28
N THR A 8 18.00 -1.03 -8.76
CA THR A 8 18.19 0.23 -8.04
C THR A 8 16.91 1.00 -7.94
N LYS A 9 16.80 1.82 -6.88
CA LYS A 9 15.69 2.77 -6.70
C LYS A 9 15.53 3.72 -7.89
N ALA A 10 16.64 4.14 -8.49
CA ALA A 10 16.64 5.02 -9.67
C ALA A 10 15.99 4.37 -10.89
N GLU A 11 16.26 3.08 -11.14
CA GLU A 11 15.65 2.34 -12.24
C GLU A 11 14.13 2.17 -12.03
N VAL A 12 13.72 1.86 -10.79
CA VAL A 12 12.29 1.74 -10.42
C VAL A 12 11.60 3.08 -10.63
N LEU A 13 12.19 4.18 -10.11
CA LEU A 13 11.63 5.53 -10.27
C LEU A 13 11.53 5.93 -11.75
N ALA A 14 12.61 5.78 -12.51
CA ALA A 14 12.62 6.13 -13.93
C ALA A 14 11.51 5.39 -14.68
N ARG A 15 11.33 4.09 -14.42
CA ARG A 15 10.27 3.30 -15.03
C ARG A 15 8.88 3.77 -14.59
N GLY A 16 8.69 4.13 -13.32
CA GLY A 16 7.45 4.72 -12.83
C GLY A 16 7.12 6.05 -13.54
N GLN A 17 8.12 6.91 -13.69
CA GLN A 17 7.97 8.22 -14.36
C GLN A 17 7.61 8.09 -15.85
N GLU A 18 8.05 7.05 -16.55
CA GLU A 18 7.65 6.77 -17.92
C GLU A 18 6.14 6.49 -18.06
N ALA A 19 5.46 6.14 -16.97
CA ALA A 19 4.01 5.91 -16.95
C ALA A 19 3.20 7.22 -16.76
N VAL A 20 3.84 8.29 -16.33
CA VAL A 20 3.17 9.58 -16.12
C VAL A 20 2.63 10.11 -17.46
N GLY A 21 1.38 10.54 -17.44
CA GLY A 21 0.64 10.97 -18.65
C GLY A 21 -0.04 9.83 -19.40
N LYS A 22 0.19 8.56 -19.04
CA LYS A 22 -0.50 7.42 -19.66
C LYS A 22 -1.78 7.08 -18.92
N THR A 23 -2.80 6.70 -19.66
CA THR A 23 -4.03 6.17 -19.08
C THR A 23 -3.82 4.75 -18.56
N LEU A 24 -4.64 4.35 -17.60
CA LEU A 24 -4.63 2.97 -17.10
C LEU A 24 -4.98 1.97 -18.21
N GLY A 25 -5.78 2.38 -19.21
CA GLY A 25 -6.09 1.57 -20.38
C GLY A 25 -4.88 1.35 -21.29
N GLU A 26 -4.01 2.36 -21.47
CA GLU A 26 -2.75 2.22 -22.22
C GLU A 26 -1.74 1.34 -21.51
N ILE A 27 -1.76 1.34 -20.17
CA ILE A 27 -0.90 0.50 -19.33
C ILE A 27 -1.38 -0.95 -19.31
N ASP A 28 -2.69 -1.18 -19.23
CA ASP A 28 -3.29 -2.51 -19.05
C ASP A 28 -3.23 -3.36 -20.32
N LYS A 29 -2.26 -4.24 -20.41
CA LYS A 29 -2.13 -5.23 -21.47
C LYS A 29 -3.06 -6.44 -21.31
N THR A 30 -3.73 -6.54 -20.17
CA THR A 30 -4.57 -7.70 -19.80
C THR A 30 -6.07 -7.48 -20.01
N GLY A 31 -6.51 -6.23 -20.16
CA GLY A 31 -7.91 -5.83 -20.23
C GLY A 31 -8.69 -6.01 -18.90
N ARG A 32 -8.00 -6.31 -17.80
CA ARG A 32 -8.65 -6.57 -16.50
C ARG A 32 -9.21 -5.32 -15.84
N ILE A 33 -8.64 -4.16 -16.07
CA ILE A 33 -9.15 -2.88 -15.54
C ILE A 33 -10.52 -2.58 -16.14
N ALA A 34 -10.67 -2.74 -17.45
CA ALA A 34 -11.93 -2.52 -18.16
C ALA A 34 -13.05 -3.44 -17.65
N THR A 35 -12.73 -4.69 -17.32
CA THR A 35 -13.70 -5.67 -16.81
C THR A 35 -13.97 -5.56 -15.32
N GLY A 36 -13.26 -4.67 -14.60
CA GLY A 36 -13.37 -4.52 -13.15
C GLY A 36 -12.85 -5.68 -12.31
N LYS A 37 -12.21 -6.69 -12.93
CA LYS A 37 -11.76 -7.93 -12.28
C LYS A 37 -10.36 -7.87 -11.71
N GLY A 38 -9.62 -6.78 -11.90
CA GLY A 38 -8.25 -6.63 -11.43
C GLY A 38 -8.09 -5.44 -10.49
N ALA A 39 -7.32 -5.61 -9.42
CA ALA A 39 -6.81 -4.47 -8.68
C ALA A 39 -5.85 -3.68 -9.58
N ILE A 40 -5.99 -2.35 -9.62
CA ILE A 40 -5.19 -1.50 -10.51
C ILE A 40 -3.69 -1.70 -10.24
N GLY A 41 -3.28 -1.75 -8.94
CA GLY A 41 -1.90 -2.00 -8.55
C GLY A 41 -1.31 -3.26 -9.17
N THR A 42 -2.01 -4.38 -9.04
CA THR A 42 -1.61 -5.68 -9.61
C THR A 42 -1.48 -5.62 -11.14
N VAL A 43 -2.38 -4.92 -11.81
CA VAL A 43 -2.30 -4.78 -13.28
C VAL A 43 -1.12 -3.91 -13.70
N VAL A 44 -0.84 -2.83 -12.97
CA VAL A 44 0.33 -1.97 -13.23
C VAL A 44 1.63 -2.76 -12.98
N GLU A 45 1.72 -3.50 -11.89
CA GLU A 45 2.86 -4.37 -11.59
C GLU A 45 3.14 -5.35 -12.75
N GLU A 46 2.11 -6.05 -13.21
CA GLU A 46 2.23 -7.06 -14.26
C GLU A 46 2.46 -6.44 -15.65
N SER A 47 1.62 -5.49 -16.04
CA SER A 47 1.60 -4.96 -17.42
C SER A 47 2.68 -3.93 -17.68
N TRP A 48 3.02 -3.11 -16.68
CA TRP A 48 3.99 -2.02 -16.83
C TRP A 48 5.39 -2.41 -16.41
N PHE A 49 5.51 -3.00 -15.22
CA PHE A 49 6.82 -3.40 -14.69
C PHE A 49 7.23 -4.80 -15.16
N GLY A 50 6.30 -5.67 -15.55
CA GLY A 50 6.57 -7.02 -16.05
C GLY A 50 6.80 -8.05 -14.95
N TYR A 51 6.37 -7.75 -13.71
CA TYR A 51 6.44 -8.66 -12.58
C TYR A 51 5.15 -9.46 -12.45
N LYS A 52 5.28 -10.74 -12.11
CA LYS A 52 4.10 -11.54 -11.76
C LYS A 52 3.72 -11.24 -10.31
N PRO A 53 2.45 -10.86 -10.07
CA PRO A 53 1.98 -10.68 -8.71
C PRO A 53 2.21 -11.94 -7.88
N ASN A 54 2.71 -11.74 -6.69
CA ASN A 54 3.01 -12.82 -5.75
C ASN A 54 2.61 -12.40 -4.32
N SER A 55 2.67 -13.35 -3.39
CA SER A 55 2.38 -13.12 -1.96
C SER A 55 3.66 -13.10 -1.11
N ASN A 56 4.80 -12.82 -1.71
CA ASN A 56 6.08 -12.75 -1.01
C ASN A 56 6.05 -11.61 0.02
N PRO A 57 6.57 -11.80 1.23
CA PRO A 57 6.71 -10.73 2.21
C PRO A 57 7.76 -9.66 1.84
N ALA A 58 8.62 -9.93 0.86
CA ALA A 58 9.57 -8.94 0.34
C ALA A 58 8.85 -7.83 -0.46
N PRO A 59 9.47 -6.64 -0.61
CA PRO A 59 8.94 -5.60 -1.49
C PRO A 59 8.93 -6.05 -2.96
N ASP A 60 8.03 -5.49 -3.77
CA ASP A 60 7.82 -5.88 -5.18
C ASP A 60 9.10 -5.81 -6.02
N PHE A 61 9.97 -4.84 -5.76
CA PHE A 61 11.29 -4.72 -6.36
C PHE A 61 12.36 -5.06 -5.30
N GLU A 62 12.52 -6.34 -5.01
CA GLU A 62 13.30 -6.85 -3.89
C GLU A 62 14.75 -6.35 -3.89
N GLU A 63 15.46 -6.43 -5.04
CA GLU A 63 16.86 -5.96 -5.14
C GLU A 63 16.99 -4.44 -4.94
N ALA A 64 15.97 -3.67 -5.34
CA ALA A 64 15.95 -2.23 -5.14
C ALA A 64 15.44 -1.83 -3.75
N GLY A 65 14.80 -2.73 -3.01
CA GLY A 65 14.15 -2.48 -1.73
C GLY A 65 12.99 -1.49 -1.86
N VAL A 66 12.16 -1.64 -2.89
CA VAL A 66 11.05 -0.71 -3.18
C VAL A 66 9.74 -1.48 -3.36
N GLU A 67 8.72 -1.08 -2.65
CA GLU A 67 7.34 -1.55 -2.82
C GLU A 67 6.57 -0.67 -3.81
N LEU A 68 5.75 -1.25 -4.67
CA LEU A 68 4.86 -0.52 -5.57
C LEU A 68 3.51 -0.23 -4.89
N LYS A 69 3.11 1.01 -4.88
CA LYS A 69 1.75 1.40 -4.47
C LYS A 69 1.12 2.29 -5.53
N VAL A 70 -0.05 1.88 -6.04
CA VAL A 70 -0.85 2.66 -6.98
C VAL A 70 -2.10 3.13 -6.26
N THR A 71 -2.26 4.43 -6.08
CA THR A 71 -3.27 5.00 -5.19
C THR A 71 -4.08 6.11 -5.84
N PRO A 72 -5.42 6.13 -5.64
CA PRO A 72 -6.26 7.22 -6.11
C PRO A 72 -6.26 8.40 -5.16
N TYR A 73 -6.29 9.59 -5.73
CA TYR A 73 -6.66 10.80 -5.03
C TYR A 73 -7.89 11.45 -5.66
N ARG A 74 -8.45 12.45 -5.01
CA ARG A 74 -9.53 13.30 -5.56
C ARG A 74 -9.26 14.76 -5.28
N GLN A 75 -9.70 15.59 -6.19
CA GLN A 75 -9.74 17.03 -5.99
C GLN A 75 -10.98 17.40 -5.19
N THR A 76 -10.80 18.23 -4.16
CA THR A 76 -11.88 18.76 -3.36
C THR A 76 -11.75 20.27 -3.24
N PRO A 77 -12.79 21.00 -2.81
CA PRO A 77 -12.67 22.45 -2.55
C PRO A 77 -11.58 22.82 -1.52
N ARG A 78 -11.14 21.83 -0.72
CA ARG A 78 -10.07 21.99 0.30
C ARG A 78 -8.69 21.57 -0.22
N GLY A 79 -8.56 21.20 -1.50
CA GLY A 79 -7.34 20.71 -2.11
C GLY A 79 -7.37 19.22 -2.45
N ILE A 80 -6.20 18.68 -2.74
CA ILE A 80 -6.01 17.27 -3.07
C ILE A 80 -6.13 16.43 -1.80
N GLN A 81 -6.92 15.36 -1.85
CA GLN A 81 -7.09 14.43 -0.75
C GLN A 81 -6.98 12.99 -1.26
N ALA A 82 -6.36 12.12 -0.47
CA ALA A 82 -6.38 10.69 -0.75
C ALA A 82 -7.83 10.19 -0.78
N LYS A 83 -8.19 9.47 -1.84
CA LYS A 83 -9.53 8.88 -1.95
C LYS A 83 -9.69 7.66 -1.04
N GLU A 84 -8.62 6.92 -0.85
CA GLU A 84 -8.57 5.68 -0.07
C GLU A 84 -7.36 5.71 0.84
N ARG A 85 -7.40 4.94 1.91
CA ARG A 85 -6.23 4.72 2.74
C ARG A 85 -5.20 3.90 1.98
N LEU A 86 -3.93 4.23 2.13
CA LEU A 86 -2.86 3.44 1.55
C LEU A 86 -2.73 2.12 2.30
N VAL A 87 -3.06 1.02 1.64
CA VAL A 87 -2.85 -0.32 2.20
C VAL A 87 -1.37 -0.65 2.12
N CYS A 88 -0.72 -0.73 3.27
CA CYS A 88 0.71 -1.00 3.35
C CYS A 88 1.01 -2.49 3.24
N ASP A 89 0.45 -3.29 4.14
CA ASP A 89 0.69 -4.72 4.19
C ASP A 89 -0.44 -5.47 4.91
N MET A 90 -0.36 -6.79 4.89
CA MET A 90 -1.25 -7.68 5.63
C MET A 90 -0.53 -8.17 6.91
N LEU A 91 -1.14 -7.88 8.06
CA LEU A 91 -0.56 -8.23 9.35
C LEU A 91 -0.91 -9.68 9.71
N ASN A 92 0.10 -10.54 9.74
CA ASN A 92 -0.01 -11.90 10.27
C ASN A 92 0.40 -11.89 11.75
N TYR A 93 -0.56 -12.07 12.66
CA TYR A 93 -0.32 -11.96 14.10
C TYR A 93 0.72 -12.96 14.62
N ASP A 94 0.69 -14.19 14.11
CA ASP A 94 1.62 -15.24 14.57
C ASP A 94 3.07 -14.92 14.17
N GLU A 95 3.26 -14.40 12.97
CA GLU A 95 4.59 -14.04 12.49
C GLU A 95 5.11 -12.74 13.12
N GLU A 96 4.23 -11.73 13.26
CA GLU A 96 4.59 -10.43 13.81
C GLU A 96 4.87 -10.46 15.32
N TYR A 97 4.31 -11.44 16.04
CA TYR A 97 4.48 -11.59 17.49
C TYR A 97 5.94 -11.54 17.96
N TYR A 98 6.85 -12.10 17.16
CA TYR A 98 8.28 -12.22 17.50
C TYR A 98 9.16 -11.13 16.87
N LYS A 99 8.58 -10.21 16.09
CA LYS A 99 9.35 -9.21 15.35
C LYS A 99 9.49 -7.91 16.13
N THR A 100 10.54 -7.16 15.78
CA THR A 100 10.68 -5.73 16.11
C THR A 100 10.08 -4.88 14.99
N PHE A 101 9.98 -3.58 15.20
CA PHE A 101 9.52 -2.69 14.13
C PHE A 101 10.37 -2.83 12.86
N GLU A 102 11.70 -2.87 13.02
CA GLU A 102 12.66 -2.95 11.92
C GLU A 102 12.60 -4.28 11.14
N THR A 103 12.15 -5.33 11.79
CA THR A 103 11.99 -6.66 11.17
C THR A 103 10.55 -6.99 10.84
N SER A 104 9.61 -6.07 11.13
CA SER A 104 8.18 -6.24 10.82
C SER A 104 7.94 -6.34 9.31
N ALA A 105 6.94 -7.09 8.91
CA ALA A 105 6.53 -7.18 7.52
C ALA A 105 6.19 -5.79 6.94
N PHE A 106 5.54 -4.95 7.75
CA PHE A 106 5.26 -3.57 7.40
C PHE A 106 6.52 -2.80 7.01
N TRP A 107 7.54 -2.78 7.90
CA TRP A 107 8.74 -2.00 7.65
C TRP A 107 9.60 -2.55 6.52
N VAL A 108 9.80 -3.86 6.49
CA VAL A 108 10.56 -4.53 5.42
C VAL A 108 9.97 -4.19 4.05
N LYS A 109 8.65 -4.15 3.95
CA LYS A 109 7.94 -3.90 2.70
C LYS A 109 7.82 -2.42 2.35
N CYS A 110 7.49 -1.58 3.32
CA CYS A 110 7.06 -0.20 3.08
C CYS A 110 8.09 0.88 3.44
N ALA A 111 9.30 0.52 3.89
CA ALA A 111 10.34 1.51 4.21
C ALA A 111 10.70 2.44 3.04
N CYS A 112 10.54 1.96 1.81
CA CYS A 112 10.65 2.76 0.60
C CYS A 112 9.58 2.31 -0.40
N MET A 113 8.75 3.22 -0.87
CA MET A 113 7.66 2.92 -1.80
C MET A 113 7.77 3.74 -3.08
N LEU A 114 7.49 3.14 -4.22
CA LEU A 114 7.15 3.88 -5.43
C LEU A 114 5.66 4.17 -5.37
N LEU A 115 5.30 5.41 -5.07
CA LEU A 115 3.91 5.88 -5.11
C LEU A 115 3.58 6.36 -6.53
N MET A 116 2.63 5.70 -7.17
CA MET A 116 2.04 6.13 -8.43
C MET A 116 0.61 6.56 -8.16
N SER A 117 0.27 7.79 -8.49
CA SER A 117 -1.05 8.35 -8.21
C SER A 117 -1.83 8.70 -9.46
N TYR A 118 -3.15 8.62 -9.35
CA TYR A 118 -4.11 9.02 -10.38
C TYR A 118 -5.32 9.70 -9.77
N GLU A 119 -5.89 10.67 -10.48
CA GLU A 119 -7.12 11.32 -10.06
C GLU A 119 -8.32 10.40 -10.29
N HIS A 120 -9.05 10.11 -9.22
CA HIS A 120 -10.35 9.46 -9.33
C HIS A 120 -11.43 10.48 -9.61
N ARG A 121 -12.15 10.30 -10.72
CA ARG A 121 -13.29 11.12 -11.13
C ARG A 121 -14.53 10.26 -11.21
N ASP A 122 -15.59 10.66 -10.50
CA ASP A 122 -16.85 9.92 -10.52
C ASP A 122 -17.46 9.90 -11.92
N GLY A 123 -18.00 8.76 -12.32
CA GLY A 123 -18.60 8.56 -13.64
C GLY A 123 -17.61 8.35 -14.79
N VAL A 124 -16.30 8.47 -14.55
CA VAL A 124 -15.26 8.20 -15.57
C VAL A 124 -14.84 6.72 -15.47
N PRO A 125 -14.76 6.00 -16.61
CA PRO A 125 -14.27 4.64 -16.63
C PRO A 125 -12.85 4.55 -16.07
N LYS A 126 -12.53 3.49 -15.33
CA LYS A 126 -11.19 3.32 -14.73
C LYS A 126 -10.06 3.32 -15.74
N VAL A 127 -10.32 2.84 -16.96
CA VAL A 127 -9.33 2.81 -18.05
C VAL A 127 -8.89 4.19 -18.51
N ASP A 128 -9.72 5.21 -18.28
CA ASP A 128 -9.48 6.61 -18.68
C ASP A 128 -8.79 7.43 -17.57
N PHE A 129 -8.53 6.82 -16.40
CA PHE A 129 -7.71 7.47 -15.38
C PHE A 129 -6.26 7.51 -15.83
N THR A 130 -5.61 8.65 -15.64
CA THR A 130 -4.22 8.88 -16.04
C THR A 130 -3.31 8.83 -14.82
N ILE A 131 -2.15 8.20 -14.95
CA ILE A 131 -1.10 8.31 -13.94
C ILE A 131 -0.55 9.73 -13.99
N ASP A 132 -0.75 10.48 -12.91
CA ASP A 132 -0.35 11.88 -12.84
C ASP A 132 1.04 12.04 -12.21
N LYS A 133 1.42 11.13 -11.34
CA LYS A 133 2.66 11.23 -10.57
C LYS A 133 3.25 9.85 -10.27
N ALA A 134 4.57 9.78 -10.26
CA ALA A 134 5.34 8.65 -9.77
C ALA A 134 6.54 9.19 -8.99
N VAL A 135 6.61 8.87 -7.69
CA VAL A 135 7.65 9.36 -6.78
C VAL A 135 8.10 8.25 -5.84
N LEU A 136 9.39 8.28 -5.47
CA LEU A 136 9.85 7.49 -4.34
C LEU A 136 9.44 8.20 -3.04
N PHE A 137 8.81 7.45 -2.18
CA PHE A 137 8.36 7.91 -0.87
C PHE A 137 9.08 7.13 0.23
N GLN A 138 9.57 7.86 1.20
CA GLN A 138 10.04 7.34 2.48
C GLN A 138 9.38 8.16 3.57
N PHE A 139 9.06 7.53 4.69
CA PHE A 139 8.43 8.23 5.80
C PHE A 139 9.38 9.30 6.36
N PRO A 140 8.93 10.55 6.57
CA PRO A 140 9.69 11.55 7.29
C PRO A 140 10.02 11.08 8.72
N ASP A 141 11.14 11.53 9.27
CA ASP A 141 11.59 11.12 10.61
C ASP A 141 10.56 11.43 11.70
N GLU A 142 9.89 12.58 11.58
CA GLU A 142 8.81 12.99 12.48
C GLU A 142 7.60 12.05 12.47
N ASP A 143 7.26 11.51 11.30
CA ASP A 143 6.17 10.53 11.14
C ASP A 143 6.61 9.15 11.63
N LEU A 144 7.89 8.80 11.47
CA LEU A 144 8.42 7.51 11.91
C LEU A 144 8.30 7.29 13.41
N GLU A 145 8.46 8.32 14.24
CA GLU A 145 8.25 8.20 15.68
C GLU A 145 6.80 7.81 16.00
N VAL A 146 5.84 8.47 15.34
CA VAL A 146 4.42 8.17 15.52
C VAL A 146 4.10 6.75 15.00
N ILE A 147 4.61 6.40 13.82
CA ILE A 147 4.39 5.07 13.21
C ILE A 147 4.98 3.96 14.08
N ARG A 148 6.17 4.15 14.67
CA ARG A 148 6.77 3.19 15.60
C ARG A 148 5.92 3.01 16.86
N ASN A 149 5.41 4.10 17.41
CA ASN A 149 4.51 4.03 18.57
C ASN A 149 3.20 3.33 18.20
N ASP A 150 2.61 3.64 17.06
CA ASP A 150 1.42 2.98 16.56
C ASP A 150 1.63 1.48 16.38
N TRP A 151 2.75 1.08 15.76
CA TRP A 151 3.11 -0.33 15.61
C TRP A 151 3.26 -1.01 16.97
N LYS A 152 3.90 -0.34 17.94
CA LYS A 152 4.03 -0.87 19.30
C LYS A 152 2.67 -1.10 19.97
N ILE A 153 1.73 -0.15 19.84
CA ILE A 153 0.37 -0.29 20.39
C ILE A 153 -0.32 -1.52 19.80
N LEU A 154 -0.20 -1.74 18.49
CA LEU A 154 -0.78 -2.92 17.83
C LEU A 154 -0.14 -4.21 18.35
N MET A 155 1.19 -4.25 18.47
CA MET A 155 1.92 -5.42 18.96
C MET A 155 1.65 -5.71 20.42
N ASP A 156 1.52 -4.69 21.27
CA ASP A 156 1.16 -4.88 22.68
C ASP A 156 -0.21 -5.56 22.83
N LYS A 157 -1.21 -5.15 22.01
CA LYS A 157 -2.51 -5.82 21.99
C LYS A 157 -2.44 -7.25 21.46
N ILE A 158 -1.66 -7.51 20.41
CA ILE A 158 -1.46 -8.87 19.87
C ILE A 158 -0.82 -9.76 20.93
N LYS A 159 0.27 -9.29 21.58
CA LYS A 159 0.99 -10.02 22.62
C LYS A 159 0.16 -10.27 23.87
N ALA A 160 -0.78 -9.39 24.18
CA ALA A 160 -1.73 -9.58 25.27
C ALA A 160 -2.92 -10.52 24.91
N GLY A 161 -2.97 -11.12 23.72
CA GLY A 161 -4.09 -11.93 23.26
C GLY A 161 -5.35 -11.12 22.92
N GLN A 162 -5.21 -9.81 22.75
CA GLN A 162 -6.29 -8.85 22.51
C GLN A 162 -6.38 -8.40 21.06
N ALA A 163 -5.85 -9.16 20.11
CA ALA A 163 -5.87 -8.84 18.68
C ALA A 163 -7.31 -8.57 18.17
N HIS A 164 -8.31 -9.28 18.71
CA HIS A 164 -9.71 -9.10 18.40
C HIS A 164 -10.31 -7.75 18.85
N LEU A 165 -9.61 -7.01 19.70
CA LEU A 165 -9.98 -5.67 20.18
C LEU A 165 -9.28 -4.54 19.39
N ILE A 166 -8.45 -4.89 18.43
CA ILE A 166 -7.78 -3.89 17.61
C ILE A 166 -8.82 -3.14 16.77
N SER A 167 -8.73 -1.83 16.80
CA SER A 167 -9.58 -0.93 16.03
C SER A 167 -8.75 0.17 15.36
N GLU A 168 -9.33 0.78 14.32
CA GLU A 168 -8.70 1.92 13.64
C GLU A 168 -8.48 3.14 14.55
N GLY A 169 -9.22 3.23 15.65
CA GLY A 169 -9.12 4.33 16.61
C GLY A 169 -7.96 4.21 17.59
N ASP A 170 -7.29 3.05 17.65
CA ASP A 170 -6.21 2.80 18.62
C ASP A 170 -4.93 3.55 18.29
N THR A 171 -4.75 3.94 17.06
CA THR A 171 -3.51 4.45 16.50
C THR A 171 -3.75 5.71 15.67
N MET A 172 -2.68 6.44 15.38
CA MET A 172 -2.74 7.75 14.74
C MET A 172 -2.52 7.67 13.22
N TYR A 173 -1.40 7.09 12.79
CA TYR A 173 -0.99 7.03 11.38
C TYR A 173 -1.10 5.61 10.83
N LEU A 174 -0.61 4.64 11.56
CA LEU A 174 -0.65 3.23 11.16
C LEU A 174 -1.85 2.55 11.80
N ALA A 175 -2.88 2.27 11.02
CA ALA A 175 -4.09 1.65 11.54
C ALA A 175 -4.22 0.21 11.03
N ALA A 176 -4.50 -0.73 11.93
CA ALA A 176 -4.89 -2.07 11.58
C ALA A 176 -6.41 -2.13 11.35
N CYS A 177 -6.79 -2.62 10.18
CA CYS A 177 -8.20 -2.84 9.83
C CYS A 177 -8.45 -4.34 9.73
N PRO A 178 -9.15 -4.94 10.71
CA PRO A 178 -9.52 -6.34 10.65
C PRO A 178 -10.32 -6.62 9.36
N LYS A 179 -9.95 -7.68 8.64
CA LYS A 179 -10.64 -8.11 7.44
C LYS A 179 -11.29 -9.47 7.67
N GLY A 180 -12.58 -9.49 7.86
CA GLY A 180 -13.40 -10.69 7.93
C GLY A 180 -14.63 -10.55 7.04
N ARG A 181 -15.34 -11.65 6.79
CA ARG A 181 -16.62 -11.61 6.07
C ARG A 181 -17.68 -10.81 6.85
N ASN A 182 -17.54 -10.78 8.16
CA ASN A 182 -18.35 -9.99 9.06
C ASN A 182 -17.59 -9.72 10.38
N SER A 183 -18.10 -8.82 11.21
CA SER A 183 -17.47 -8.45 12.48
C SER A 183 -17.39 -9.60 13.52
N GLN A 184 -18.20 -10.64 13.36
CA GLN A 184 -18.16 -11.81 14.24
C GLN A 184 -17.02 -12.75 13.84
N ASP A 185 -16.82 -13.02 12.56
CA ASP A 185 -15.70 -13.84 12.06
C ASP A 185 -14.35 -13.24 12.49
N THR A 186 -14.22 -11.93 12.43
CA THR A 186 -13.01 -11.21 12.82
C THR A 186 -12.75 -11.30 14.32
N ARG A 187 -13.78 -11.31 15.14
CA ARG A 187 -13.67 -11.34 16.61
C ARG A 187 -13.46 -12.76 17.18
N SER A 188 -13.88 -13.78 16.45
CA SER A 188 -13.83 -15.18 16.92
C SER A 188 -12.48 -15.86 16.67
N GLN A 189 -11.57 -15.24 15.92
CA GLN A 189 -10.27 -15.81 15.58
C GLN A 189 -9.13 -14.89 16.06
N PRO A 190 -8.72 -15.00 17.34
CA PRO A 190 -7.66 -14.16 17.92
C PRO A 190 -6.29 -14.32 17.23
N PHE A 191 -6.13 -15.33 16.39
CA PHE A 191 -4.91 -15.64 15.64
C PHE A 191 -5.13 -15.78 14.14
N SER A 192 -6.20 -15.24 13.59
CA SER A 192 -6.42 -15.30 12.15
C SER A 192 -5.64 -14.23 11.42
N PRO A 193 -4.86 -14.57 10.38
CA PRO A 193 -4.03 -13.63 9.63
C PRO A 193 -4.92 -12.80 8.68
N VAL A 194 -5.73 -11.88 9.20
CA VAL A 194 -6.60 -11.06 8.33
C VAL A 194 -6.72 -9.64 8.83
N SER A 195 -5.60 -8.94 8.90
CA SER A 195 -5.61 -7.51 9.16
C SER A 195 -4.84 -6.78 8.08
N TYR A 196 -5.43 -5.71 7.56
CA TYR A 196 -4.72 -4.76 6.70
C TYR A 196 -4.20 -3.63 7.56
N THR A 197 -2.95 -3.30 7.36
CA THR A 197 -2.36 -2.11 7.93
C THR A 197 -2.51 -0.99 6.91
N HIS A 198 -3.18 0.09 7.28
CA HIS A 198 -3.37 1.27 6.45
C HIS A 198 -2.59 2.42 7.04
N LEU A 199 -1.82 3.09 6.22
CA LEU A 199 -1.33 4.42 6.55
C LEU A 199 -2.51 5.38 6.40
N ARG A 200 -2.89 6.09 7.45
CA ARG A 200 -3.81 7.22 7.32
C ARG A 200 -3.09 8.29 6.51
N ALA A 201 -3.61 8.61 5.34
CA ALA A 201 -3.15 9.77 4.60
C ALA A 201 -3.43 11.00 5.47
N HIS A 202 -2.45 11.40 6.26
CA HIS A 202 -2.44 12.75 6.78
C HIS A 202 -2.30 13.68 5.58
N GLU A 203 -2.99 14.81 5.62
CA GLU A 203 -2.73 15.92 4.73
C GLU A 203 -1.22 16.17 4.78
N THR A 204 -0.52 15.58 3.81
CA THR A 204 0.89 15.90 3.62
C THR A 204 0.92 17.37 3.24
N ARG A 205 1.20 18.23 4.21
CA ARG A 205 1.45 19.67 4.02
C ARG A 205 2.69 19.95 3.18
N HIS A 206 3.28 18.94 2.59
CA HIS A 206 4.47 19.08 1.76
C HIS A 206 4.23 18.42 0.40
N ASP A 207 3.95 19.30 -0.55
CA ASP A 207 4.12 19.17 -2.00
C ASP A 207 3.94 17.77 -2.63
N LEU A 208 2.67 17.44 -2.86
CA LEU A 208 2.31 16.62 -4.02
C LEU A 208 2.15 17.50 -5.25
#